data_b99f981ca3387704f53770059f80f28c
#
_entry.id   b99f981ca3387704f53770059f80f28c
#
_cell.length_a   1.000
_cell.length_b   1.000
_cell.length_c   1.000
_cell.angle_alpha   90.00
_cell.angle_beta   90.00
_cell.angle_gamma   90.00
#
_symmetry.space_group_name_H-M   'P 1'
#
loop_
_entity.id
_entity.type
_entity.pdbx_description
1 polymer ?
#
loop_
_entity_poly.entity_id
_entity_poly.type
_entity_poly.pdbx_seq_one_letter_code
_entity_poly.pdbx_strand_id
1 'polypeptide(L)'
;MAKRVIASIVLDETAKIKQMWIENPSFTVPGLTLATQNAQVAQIQAKEAEIDAARVHLTGLIEQRDGIARELNDWNVRARRGVGFTFGLESPQYKMVGGTPPSERKPRTARAKPAG
;
A
#
# COMPACT_ATOMS: atom_id res chain seq x y z
N MET A 1 -9.76 20.01 18.79
CA MET A 1 -9.10 19.22 17.73
C MET A 1 -7.84 19.93 17.25
N ALA A 2 -6.74 19.22 17.22
CA ALA A 2 -5.52 19.77 16.66
C ALA A 2 -5.69 19.99 15.15
N LYS A 3 -5.33 21.16 14.66
CA LYS A 3 -5.29 21.44 13.23
C LYS A 3 -4.26 20.51 12.58
N ARG A 4 -4.63 19.91 11.46
CA ARG A 4 -3.69 19.14 10.66
C ARG A 4 -2.66 20.12 10.09
N VAL A 5 -1.39 19.83 10.35
CA VAL A 5 -0.26 20.65 9.92
C VAL A 5 0.54 19.86 8.89
N ILE A 6 0.91 20.50 7.79
CA ILE A 6 1.71 19.89 6.74
C ILE A 6 3.19 20.16 7.03
N ALA A 7 3.96 19.10 7.31
CA ALA A 7 5.35 19.20 7.73
C ALA A 7 6.23 19.96 6.72
N SER A 8 6.06 19.74 5.42
CA SER A 8 6.87 20.40 4.39
C SER A 8 6.67 21.92 4.39
N ILE A 9 5.43 22.37 4.58
CA ILE A 9 5.11 23.81 4.65
C ILE A 9 5.73 24.42 5.89
N VAL A 10 5.62 23.73 7.03
CA VAL A 10 6.20 24.21 8.30
C VAL A 10 7.73 24.30 8.20
N LEU A 11 8.37 23.30 7.57
CA LEU A 11 9.83 23.31 7.39
C LEU A 11 10.27 24.47 6.50
N ASP A 12 9.52 24.79 5.43
CA ASP A 12 9.84 25.94 4.56
C ASP A 12 9.71 27.26 5.32
N GLU A 13 8.67 27.42 6.11
CA GLU A 13 8.46 28.60 6.95
C GLU A 13 9.59 28.72 7.99
N THR A 14 9.95 27.60 8.61
CA THR A 14 11.02 27.54 9.60
C THR A 14 12.37 27.96 9.01
N ALA A 15 12.67 27.52 7.79
CA ALA A 15 13.90 27.90 7.09
C ALA A 15 13.95 29.41 6.85
N LYS A 16 12.84 30.02 6.47
CA LYS A 16 12.74 31.48 6.27
C LYS A 16 12.94 32.25 7.57
N ILE A 17 12.32 31.79 8.64
CA ILE A 17 12.46 32.40 9.97
C ILE A 17 13.92 32.26 10.45
N LYS A 18 14.52 31.09 10.27
CA LYS A 18 15.93 30.86 10.64
C LYS A 18 16.85 31.80 9.88
N GLN A 19 16.64 32.00 8.59
CA GLN A 19 17.46 32.90 7.77
C GLN A 19 17.34 34.33 8.26
N MET A 20 16.14 34.80 8.52
CA MET A 20 15.91 36.12 9.09
C MET A 20 16.63 36.29 10.42
N TRP A 21 16.56 35.29 11.29
CA TRP A 21 17.17 35.32 12.61
C TRP A 21 18.70 35.40 12.50
N ILE A 22 19.30 34.64 11.58
CA ILE A 22 20.74 34.67 11.34
C ILE A 22 21.18 36.06 10.85
N GLU A 23 20.41 36.69 9.97
CA GLU A 23 20.69 38.02 9.44
C GLU A 23 20.45 39.12 10.47
N ASN A 24 19.68 38.86 11.51
CA ASN A 24 19.36 39.82 12.57
C ASN A 24 19.64 39.24 13.95
N PRO A 25 20.92 39.10 14.33
CA PRO A 25 21.29 38.39 15.57
C PRO A 25 20.73 39.00 16.86
N SER A 26 20.37 40.27 16.82
CA SER A 26 19.75 40.96 17.97
C SER A 26 18.31 40.63 18.17
N PHE A 27 17.68 39.96 17.19
CA PHE A 27 16.28 39.55 17.31
C PHE A 27 16.13 38.48 18.39
N THR A 28 15.24 38.72 19.32
CA THR A 28 14.96 37.77 20.41
C THR A 28 13.46 37.74 20.69
N VAL A 29 12.94 36.55 20.97
CA VAL A 29 11.57 36.37 21.44
C VAL A 29 11.62 35.52 22.70
N PRO A 30 10.97 35.96 23.80
CA PRO A 30 10.97 35.17 25.00
C PRO A 30 10.44 33.74 24.76
N GLY A 31 11.18 32.75 25.24
CA GLY A 31 10.79 31.34 25.12
C GLY A 31 11.13 30.68 23.79
N LEU A 32 11.69 31.42 22.83
CA LEU A 32 12.08 30.85 21.54
C LEU A 32 13.61 30.95 21.34
N THR A 33 14.21 29.85 20.92
CA THR A 33 15.65 29.82 20.62
C THR A 33 15.89 29.04 19.32
N LEU A 34 16.96 29.39 18.61
CA LEU A 34 17.38 28.64 17.41
C LEU A 34 17.73 27.19 17.75
N ALA A 35 18.28 26.95 18.95
CA ALA A 35 18.61 25.59 19.39
C ALA A 35 17.35 24.72 19.45
N THR A 36 16.26 25.24 20.01
CA THR A 36 14.98 24.53 20.07
C THR A 36 14.42 24.30 18.67
N GLN A 37 14.46 25.31 17.81
CA GLN A 37 14.01 25.18 16.41
C GLN A 37 14.78 24.10 15.68
N ASN A 38 16.09 24.11 15.77
CA ASN A 38 16.96 23.12 15.10
C ASN A 38 16.68 21.71 15.64
N ALA A 39 16.46 21.55 16.95
CA ALA A 39 16.15 20.25 17.54
C ALA A 39 14.82 19.71 17.00
N GLN A 40 13.80 20.55 16.86
CA GLN A 40 12.50 20.13 16.33
C GLN A 40 12.56 19.80 14.85
N VAL A 41 13.32 20.55 14.06
CA VAL A 41 13.56 20.24 12.65
C VAL A 41 14.22 18.86 12.52
N ALA A 42 15.24 18.59 13.34
CA ALA A 42 15.91 17.28 13.35
C ALA A 42 14.93 16.15 13.72
N GLN A 43 14.01 16.39 14.67
CA GLN A 43 12.99 15.41 15.05
C GLN A 43 12.03 15.10 13.89
N ILE A 44 11.60 16.12 13.15
CA ILE A 44 10.75 15.92 11.97
C ILE A 44 11.48 15.09 10.92
N GLN A 45 12.73 15.43 10.63
CA GLN A 45 13.54 14.70 9.65
C GLN A 45 13.74 13.24 10.06
N ALA A 46 13.98 12.98 11.35
CA ALA A 46 14.08 11.62 11.87
C ALA A 46 12.77 10.84 11.69
N LYS A 47 11.64 11.49 11.96
CA LYS A 47 10.32 10.86 11.77
C LYS A 47 10.01 10.59 10.32
N GLU A 48 10.39 11.48 9.41
CA GLU A 48 10.24 11.26 7.97
C GLU A 48 11.04 10.05 7.51
N ALA A 49 12.26 9.87 8.02
CA ALA A 49 13.08 8.70 7.73
C ALA A 49 12.42 7.42 8.25
N GLU A 50 11.86 7.46 9.46
CA GLU A 50 11.11 6.31 10.02
C GLU A 50 9.88 5.96 9.17
N ILE A 51 9.16 6.98 8.70
CA ILE A 51 7.99 6.79 7.84
C ILE A 51 8.40 6.13 6.52
N ASP A 52 9.47 6.61 5.90
CA ASP A 52 9.96 6.03 4.65
C ASP A 52 10.38 4.58 4.83
N ALA A 53 11.09 4.27 5.92
CA ALA A 53 11.47 2.90 6.25
C ALA A 53 10.26 2.01 6.47
N ALA A 54 9.23 2.54 7.15
CA ALA A 54 7.98 1.81 7.38
C ALA A 54 7.22 1.53 6.08
N ARG A 55 7.24 2.49 5.14
CA ARG A 55 6.62 2.30 3.81
C ARG A 55 7.32 1.21 3.01
N VAL A 56 8.65 1.19 3.03
CA VAL A 56 9.43 0.14 2.37
C VAL A 56 9.12 -1.22 2.98
N HIS A 57 9.08 -1.29 4.31
CA HIS A 57 8.74 -2.52 5.03
C HIS A 57 7.33 -3.01 4.69
N LEU A 58 6.36 -2.09 4.66
CA LEU A 58 4.98 -2.40 4.29
C LEU A 58 4.89 -2.96 2.86
N THR A 59 5.59 -2.32 1.91
CA THR A 59 5.64 -2.79 0.52
C THR A 59 6.17 -4.21 0.45
N GLY A 60 7.24 -4.51 1.20
CA GLY A 60 7.82 -5.86 1.27
C GLY A 60 6.83 -6.88 1.81
N LEU A 61 6.08 -6.53 2.86
CA LEU A 61 5.05 -7.41 3.43
C LEU A 61 3.91 -7.66 2.44
N ILE A 62 3.49 -6.63 1.71
CA ILE A 62 2.46 -6.75 0.68
C ILE A 62 2.91 -7.71 -0.42
N GLU A 63 4.16 -7.57 -0.89
CA GLU A 63 4.72 -8.45 -1.90
C GLU A 63 4.79 -9.91 -1.42
N GLN A 64 5.18 -10.12 -0.15
CA GLN A 64 5.20 -11.45 0.45
C GLN A 64 3.80 -12.05 0.53
N ARG A 65 2.83 -11.26 1.00
CA ARG A 65 1.42 -11.67 1.04
C ARG A 65 0.93 -12.09 -0.34
N ASP A 66 1.19 -11.25 -1.33
CA ASP A 66 0.72 -11.50 -2.70
C ASP A 66 1.40 -12.73 -3.31
N GLY A 67 2.68 -12.97 -2.99
CA GLY A 67 3.38 -14.18 -3.40
C GLY A 67 2.75 -15.43 -2.82
N ILE A 68 2.44 -15.42 -1.53
CA ILE A 68 1.77 -16.53 -0.85
C ILE A 68 0.37 -16.74 -1.43
N ALA A 69 -0.35 -15.64 -1.71
CA ALA A 69 -1.69 -15.72 -2.29
C ALA A 69 -1.67 -16.35 -3.69
N ARG A 70 -0.65 -16.04 -4.50
CA ARG A 70 -0.48 -16.68 -5.83
C ARG A 70 -0.22 -18.17 -5.70
N GLU A 71 0.63 -18.58 -4.77
CA GLU A 71 0.89 -20.00 -4.51
C GLU A 71 -0.37 -20.72 -4.06
N LEU A 72 -1.12 -20.09 -3.15
CA LEU A 72 -2.38 -20.65 -2.66
C LEU A 72 -3.42 -20.73 -3.78
N ASN A 73 -3.46 -19.75 -4.65
CA ASN A 73 -4.35 -19.78 -5.81
C ASN A 73 -4.03 -20.96 -6.73
N ASP A 74 -2.76 -21.22 -6.97
CA ASP A 74 -2.33 -22.37 -7.78
C ASP A 74 -2.75 -23.68 -7.11
N TRP A 75 -2.58 -23.77 -5.80
CA TRP A 75 -3.02 -24.91 -5.02
C TRP A 75 -4.55 -25.09 -5.15
N ASN A 76 -5.31 -24.00 -5.03
CA ASN A 76 -6.77 -24.04 -5.15
C ASN A 76 -7.21 -24.52 -6.54
N VAL A 77 -6.54 -24.08 -7.60
CA VAL A 77 -6.83 -24.51 -8.97
C VAL A 77 -6.60 -26.01 -9.11
N ARG A 78 -5.47 -26.50 -8.60
CA ARG A 78 -5.14 -27.94 -8.65
C ARG A 78 -6.12 -28.77 -7.83
N ALA A 79 -6.48 -28.28 -6.64
CA ALA A 79 -7.44 -28.97 -5.77
C ALA A 79 -8.82 -29.06 -6.44
N ARG A 80 -9.27 -27.96 -7.04
CA ARG A 80 -10.55 -27.93 -7.75
C ARG A 80 -10.58 -28.88 -8.92
N ARG A 81 -9.50 -28.94 -9.70
CA ARG A 81 -9.36 -29.91 -10.81
C ARG A 81 -9.40 -31.34 -10.29
N GLY A 82 -8.72 -31.59 -9.16
CA GLY A 82 -8.76 -32.91 -8.51
C GLY A 82 -10.15 -33.29 -8.05
N VAL A 83 -10.91 -32.34 -7.49
CA VAL A 83 -12.31 -32.59 -7.10
C VAL A 83 -13.15 -32.92 -8.34
N GLY A 84 -13.02 -32.14 -9.41
CA GLY A 84 -13.73 -32.42 -10.65
C GLY A 84 -13.37 -33.78 -11.26
N PHE A 85 -12.11 -34.16 -11.16
CA PHE A 85 -11.64 -35.46 -11.64
C PHE A 85 -12.18 -36.60 -10.79
N THR A 86 -12.17 -36.44 -9.45
CA THR A 86 -12.56 -37.51 -8.52
C THR A 86 -14.07 -37.68 -8.42
N PHE A 87 -14.81 -36.58 -8.31
CA PHE A 87 -16.25 -36.60 -8.07
C PHE A 87 -17.08 -36.31 -9.32
N GLY A 88 -16.45 -35.80 -10.37
CA GLY A 88 -17.10 -35.41 -11.59
C GLY A 88 -17.39 -33.92 -11.68
N LEU A 89 -17.39 -33.40 -12.90
CA LEU A 89 -17.60 -31.95 -13.14
C LEU A 89 -19.04 -31.49 -12.88
N GLU A 90 -20.00 -32.42 -12.83
CA GLU A 90 -21.40 -32.13 -12.51
C GLU A 90 -21.73 -32.42 -11.05
N SER A 91 -20.73 -32.78 -10.23
CA SER A 91 -20.98 -33.17 -8.84
C SER A 91 -21.23 -31.98 -7.92
N PRO A 92 -21.97 -32.16 -6.82
CA PRO A 92 -22.12 -31.11 -5.80
C PRO A 92 -20.79 -30.72 -5.19
N GLN A 93 -19.84 -31.66 -5.07
CA GLN A 93 -18.51 -31.42 -4.54
C GLN A 93 -17.73 -30.40 -5.41
N TYR A 94 -17.80 -30.56 -6.73
CA TYR A 94 -17.14 -29.63 -7.64
C TYR A 94 -17.72 -28.22 -7.51
N LYS A 95 -19.05 -28.11 -7.43
CA LYS A 95 -19.73 -26.84 -7.25
C LYS A 95 -19.37 -26.20 -5.89
N MET A 96 -19.28 -27.02 -4.83
CA MET A 96 -18.93 -26.56 -3.49
C MET A 96 -17.55 -25.87 -3.45
N VAL A 97 -16.58 -26.34 -4.22
CA VAL A 97 -15.23 -25.76 -4.27
C VAL A 97 -15.07 -24.67 -5.32
N GLY A 98 -16.19 -24.13 -5.82
CA GLY A 98 -16.20 -23.03 -6.76
C GLY A 98 -16.05 -23.42 -8.22
N GLY A 99 -16.16 -24.72 -8.54
CA GLY A 99 -16.19 -25.18 -9.91
C GLY A 99 -17.55 -24.86 -10.57
N THR A 100 -17.54 -24.52 -11.84
CA THR A 100 -18.78 -24.34 -12.60
C THR A 100 -19.01 -25.57 -13.44
N PRO A 101 -20.10 -26.35 -13.16
CA PRO A 101 -20.42 -27.52 -13.97
C PRO A 101 -20.57 -27.14 -15.45
N PRO A 102 -20.16 -27.99 -16.39
CA PRO A 102 -20.31 -27.71 -17.81
C PRO A 102 -21.73 -27.38 -18.24
N SER A 103 -22.71 -27.97 -17.58
CA SER A 103 -24.14 -27.72 -17.88
C SER A 103 -24.57 -26.29 -17.47
N GLU A 104 -23.87 -25.66 -16.54
CA GLU A 104 -24.17 -24.31 -16.04
C GLU A 104 -23.25 -23.24 -16.65
N ARG A 105 -22.25 -23.62 -17.43
CA ARG A 105 -21.35 -22.67 -18.08
C ARG A 105 -22.07 -21.91 -19.16
N LYS A 106 -21.95 -20.57 -19.12
CA LYS A 106 -22.46 -19.74 -20.21
C LYS A 106 -21.71 -20.10 -21.49
N PRO A 107 -22.44 -20.30 -22.61
CA PRO A 107 -21.76 -20.52 -23.88
C PRO A 107 -20.82 -19.33 -24.14
N ARG A 108 -19.60 -19.66 -24.52
CA ARG A 108 -18.62 -18.64 -24.90
C ARG A 108 -19.24 -17.85 -26.06
N THR A 109 -19.43 -16.54 -25.84
CA THR A 109 -19.86 -15.67 -26.93
C THR A 109 -18.86 -15.84 -28.06
N ALA A 110 -19.30 -16.48 -29.14
CA ALA A 110 -18.45 -16.62 -30.31
C ALA A 110 -18.02 -15.22 -30.72
N ARG A 111 -16.70 -14.96 -30.73
CA ARG A 111 -16.19 -13.83 -31.46
C ARG A 111 -16.76 -13.96 -32.86
N ALA A 112 -17.45 -12.94 -33.33
CA ALA A 112 -17.87 -12.91 -34.71
C ALA A 112 -16.68 -13.30 -35.55
N LYS A 113 -16.74 -14.49 -36.14
CA LYS A 113 -15.71 -14.90 -37.11
C LYS A 113 -15.72 -13.86 -38.22
N PRO A 114 -14.57 -13.29 -38.57
CA PRO A 114 -14.54 -12.45 -39.78
C PRO A 114 -15.15 -13.27 -40.92
N ALA A 115 -16.12 -12.68 -41.58
CA ALA A 115 -16.76 -13.29 -42.71
C ALA A 115 -15.70 -13.53 -43.79
N GLY A 116 -15.48 -14.74 -44.12
CA GLY A 116 -14.49 -15.11 -45.11
C GLY A 116 -14.35 -16.59 -45.17
#